data_bb94e6d383db0427247fb87cd63f5507
#
_entry.id   bb94e6d383db0427247fb87cd63f5507
#
_cell.length_a   1.000
_cell.length_b   1.000
_cell.length_c   1.000
_cell.angle_alpha   90.00
_cell.angle_beta   90.00
_cell.angle_gamma   90.00
#
_symmetry.space_group_name_H-M   'P 1'
#
loop_
_entity.id
_entity.type
_entity.pdbx_description
1 polymer ?
#
loop_
_entity_poly.entity_id
_entity_poly.type
_entity_poly.pdbx_seq_one_letter_code
_entity_poly.pdbx_strand_id
1 'polypeptide(L)'
;MLDGNRIAIVEEGFEDSELAEPMRALKNAGTKVVLVGSGSQDIYRGKRKKMEIKPNVKADEVSAADFDAIVIPGGYAPDKMRLHQSMIDLVRDAYNSGKIIAAICHGPQLLISADIVQGKRVTSWSSVAIDLRNAGAIWVNEPVVQDGNLITARKPADIPKFNKTIIEALRAIYGTSADT
;
A
#
# COMPACT_ATOMS: atom_id res chain seq x y z
N MET A 1 -6.84 16.05 13.80
CA MET A 1 -6.88 14.58 13.60
C MET A 1 -7.13 14.30 12.13
N LEU A 2 -6.56 13.25 11.60
CA LEU A 2 -6.83 12.85 10.22
C LEU A 2 -8.14 12.06 10.18
N ASP A 3 -9.24 12.70 9.81
CA ASP A 3 -10.47 12.01 9.50
C ASP A 3 -10.40 11.37 8.11
N GLY A 4 -11.06 10.25 7.90
CA GLY A 4 -11.17 9.57 6.64
C GLY A 4 -10.80 8.09 6.70
N ASN A 5 -11.14 7.40 5.64
CA ASN A 5 -10.90 5.97 5.50
C ASN A 5 -9.56 5.71 4.83
N ARG A 6 -8.78 4.82 5.42
CA ARG A 6 -7.52 4.31 4.84
C ARG A 6 -7.66 2.83 4.69
N ILE A 7 -7.15 2.27 3.63
CA ILE A 7 -7.15 0.83 3.44
C ILE A 7 -5.75 0.26 3.51
N ALA A 8 -5.65 -0.91 4.11
CA ALA A 8 -4.57 -1.83 3.89
C ALA A 8 -5.14 -3.02 3.14
N ILE A 9 -4.61 -3.31 1.97
CA ILE A 9 -4.98 -4.51 1.23
C ILE A 9 -4.19 -5.70 1.74
N VAL A 10 -4.81 -6.86 1.75
CA VAL A 10 -4.25 -8.09 2.31
C VAL A 10 -4.47 -9.29 1.41
N GLU A 11 -3.49 -10.17 1.35
CA GLU A 11 -3.55 -11.48 0.71
C GLU A 11 -2.64 -12.47 1.46
N GLU A 12 -2.81 -13.75 1.22
CA GLU A 12 -2.04 -14.81 1.88
C GLU A 12 -0.55 -14.64 1.71
N GLY A 13 0.19 -14.76 2.81
CA GLY A 13 1.64 -14.66 2.83
C GLY A 13 2.18 -13.23 2.89
N PHE A 14 1.38 -12.25 3.34
CA PHE A 14 1.88 -10.90 3.60
C PHE A 14 3.01 -10.89 4.65
N GLU A 15 3.97 -9.97 4.54
CA GLU A 15 4.98 -9.77 5.60
C GLU A 15 4.30 -9.14 6.81
N ASP A 16 4.30 -9.85 7.94
CA ASP A 16 3.53 -9.52 9.14
C ASP A 16 3.78 -8.06 9.62
N SER A 17 5.03 -7.63 9.69
CA SER A 17 5.39 -6.27 10.14
C SER A 17 4.94 -5.18 9.15
N GLU A 18 4.99 -5.47 7.86
CA GLU A 18 4.63 -4.52 6.79
C GLU A 18 3.12 -4.28 6.68
N LEU A 19 2.31 -5.11 7.30
CA LEU A 19 0.88 -4.87 7.52
C LEU A 19 0.61 -4.27 8.89
N ALA A 20 1.11 -4.91 9.96
CA ALA A 20 0.78 -4.55 11.34
C ALA A 20 1.27 -3.16 11.75
N GLU A 21 2.49 -2.80 11.40
CA GLU A 21 3.08 -1.53 11.85
C GLU A 21 2.49 -0.31 11.14
N PRO A 22 2.30 -0.31 9.79
CA PRO A 22 1.57 0.78 9.12
C PRO A 22 0.13 0.93 9.62
N MET A 23 -0.60 -0.17 9.83
CA MET A 23 -1.96 -0.12 10.39
C MET A 23 -1.99 0.55 11.75
N ARG A 24 -1.07 0.16 12.65
CA ARG A 24 -0.96 0.75 13.99
C ARG A 24 -0.64 2.23 13.92
N ALA A 25 0.32 2.61 13.08
CA ALA A 25 0.72 4.01 12.92
C ALA A 25 -0.43 4.88 12.39
N LEU A 26 -1.18 4.39 11.40
CA LEU A 26 -2.35 5.09 10.86
C LEU A 26 -3.46 5.22 11.91
N LYS A 27 -3.79 4.16 12.63
CA LYS A 27 -4.77 4.21 13.73
C LYS A 27 -4.37 5.20 14.81
N ASN A 28 -3.11 5.22 15.21
CA ASN A 28 -2.58 6.18 16.19
C ASN A 28 -2.62 7.63 15.69
N ALA A 29 -2.57 7.84 14.39
CA ALA A 29 -2.76 9.15 13.76
C ALA A 29 -4.23 9.57 13.66
N GLY A 30 -5.17 8.76 14.14
CA GLY A 30 -6.60 9.06 14.20
C GLY A 30 -7.39 8.64 12.94
N THR A 31 -6.82 7.79 12.10
CA THR A 31 -7.50 7.33 10.88
C THR A 31 -8.26 6.03 11.11
N LYS A 32 -9.33 5.82 10.37
CA LYS A 32 -10.00 4.53 10.28
C LYS A 32 -9.28 3.65 9.25
N VAL A 33 -8.77 2.51 9.68
CA VAL A 33 -8.14 1.52 8.78
C VAL A 33 -9.13 0.42 8.46
N VAL A 34 -9.34 0.18 7.18
CA VAL A 34 -10.16 -0.91 6.63
C VAL A 34 -9.25 -1.93 5.97
N LEU A 35 -9.43 -3.20 6.27
CA LEU A 35 -8.71 -4.30 5.64
C LEU A 35 -9.51 -4.84 4.46
N VAL A 36 -8.91 -4.80 3.29
CA VAL A 36 -9.52 -5.25 2.04
C VAL A 36 -8.78 -6.49 1.53
N GLY A 37 -9.46 -7.61 1.44
CA GLY A 37 -8.93 -8.85 0.87
C GLY A 37 -9.31 -9.02 -0.59
N SER A 38 -8.61 -9.92 -1.30
CA SER A 38 -8.95 -10.27 -2.67
C SER A 38 -10.27 -11.04 -2.80
N GLY A 39 -10.71 -11.69 -1.72
CA GLY A 39 -11.84 -12.61 -1.73
C GLY A 39 -11.43 -14.08 -1.99
N SER A 40 -10.14 -14.36 -2.13
CA SER A 40 -9.64 -15.74 -2.33
C SER A 40 -9.82 -16.61 -1.10
N GLN A 41 -9.82 -16.02 0.09
CA GLN A 41 -9.99 -16.70 1.38
C GLN A 41 -10.75 -15.80 2.36
N ASP A 42 -11.34 -16.41 3.40
CA ASP A 42 -11.99 -15.70 4.50
C ASP A 42 -10.98 -15.19 5.54
N ILE A 43 -9.85 -15.88 5.66
CA ILE A 43 -8.76 -15.54 6.58
C ILE A 43 -7.44 -15.66 5.84
N TYR A 44 -6.61 -14.63 5.96
CA TYR A 44 -5.26 -14.61 5.40
C TYR A 44 -4.22 -14.70 6.50
N ARG A 45 -3.16 -15.47 6.24
CA ARG A 45 -2.04 -15.65 7.19
C ARG A 45 -0.81 -14.91 6.71
N GLY A 46 -0.12 -14.31 7.65
CA GLY A 46 1.18 -13.70 7.41
C GLY A 46 2.24 -14.74 7.04
N LYS A 47 3.23 -14.32 6.27
CA LYS A 47 4.37 -15.13 5.85
C LYS A 47 5.09 -15.81 7.03
N ARG A 48 5.16 -15.12 8.17
CA ARG A 48 5.78 -15.64 9.40
C ARG A 48 4.81 -16.42 10.29
N LYS A 49 3.56 -16.56 9.86
CA LYS A 49 2.48 -17.24 10.59
C LYS A 49 2.23 -16.66 12.01
N LYS A 50 2.61 -15.42 12.24
CA LYS A 50 2.39 -14.70 13.51
C LYS A 50 1.08 -13.95 13.54
N MET A 51 0.50 -13.68 12.37
CA MET A 51 -0.76 -12.96 12.22
C MET A 51 -1.72 -13.76 11.36
N GLU A 52 -2.98 -13.74 11.78
CA GLU A 52 -4.14 -14.12 10.96
C GLU A 52 -5.05 -12.91 10.85
N ILE A 53 -5.48 -12.61 9.63
CA ILE A 53 -6.32 -11.45 9.34
C ILE A 53 -7.60 -11.90 8.65
N LYS A 54 -8.73 -11.54 9.27
CA LYS A 54 -10.03 -11.57 8.60
C LYS A 54 -10.27 -10.18 8.01
N PRO A 55 -10.34 -10.03 6.68
CA PRO A 55 -10.60 -8.74 6.07
C PRO A 55 -12.00 -8.23 6.43
N ASN A 56 -12.17 -6.91 6.40
CA ASN A 56 -13.45 -6.27 6.64
C ASN A 56 -14.37 -6.40 5.42
N VAL A 57 -13.78 -6.43 4.22
CA VAL A 57 -14.50 -6.34 2.94
C VAL A 57 -13.62 -6.92 1.83
N LYS A 58 -14.22 -7.30 0.72
CA LYS A 58 -13.52 -7.75 -0.50
C LYS A 58 -13.29 -6.59 -1.45
N ALA A 59 -12.26 -6.72 -2.29
CA ALA A 59 -11.89 -5.66 -3.24
C ALA A 59 -12.97 -5.36 -4.29
N ASP A 60 -13.77 -6.34 -4.66
CA ASP A 60 -14.89 -6.19 -5.59
C ASP A 60 -16.16 -5.58 -4.97
N GLU A 61 -16.18 -5.41 -3.64
CA GLU A 61 -17.27 -4.80 -2.90
C GLU A 61 -17.05 -3.31 -2.59
N VAL A 62 -15.90 -2.75 -2.96
CA VAL A 62 -15.51 -1.36 -2.66
C VAL A 62 -15.05 -0.61 -3.90
N SER A 63 -15.03 0.69 -3.79
CA SER A 63 -14.56 1.62 -4.81
C SER A 63 -13.36 2.43 -4.30
N ALA A 64 -12.50 2.87 -5.20
CA ALA A 64 -11.40 3.78 -4.89
C ALA A 64 -11.88 5.10 -4.24
N ALA A 65 -13.11 5.53 -4.53
CA ALA A 65 -13.72 6.72 -3.95
C ALA A 65 -13.96 6.61 -2.44
N ASP A 66 -14.05 5.39 -1.90
CA ASP A 66 -14.30 5.14 -0.48
C ASP A 66 -13.08 5.41 0.40
N PHE A 67 -11.90 5.64 -0.21
CA PHE A 67 -10.62 5.67 0.50
C PHE A 67 -9.77 6.88 0.10
N ASP A 68 -8.85 7.26 0.99
CA ASP A 68 -7.89 8.35 0.77
C ASP A 68 -6.48 7.84 0.56
N ALA A 69 -6.18 6.64 1.00
CA ALA A 69 -4.90 5.97 0.78
C ALA A 69 -5.04 4.46 0.74
N ILE A 70 -4.16 3.82 0.00
CA ILE A 70 -3.99 2.36 -0.03
C ILE A 70 -2.57 2.02 0.42
N VAL A 71 -2.45 1.11 1.38
CA VAL A 71 -1.16 0.56 1.84
C VAL A 71 -1.04 -0.88 1.37
N ILE A 72 0.07 -1.20 0.72
CA ILE A 72 0.35 -2.50 0.11
C ILE A 72 1.56 -3.12 0.80
N PRO A 73 1.36 -4.13 1.67
CA PRO A 73 2.46 -4.87 2.27
C PRO A 73 3.13 -5.80 1.26
N GLY A 74 4.36 -6.20 1.57
CA GLY A 74 5.10 -7.16 0.78
C GLY A 74 4.92 -8.61 1.24
N GLY A 75 6.02 -9.34 1.31
CA GLY A 75 6.00 -10.79 1.48
C GLY A 75 5.67 -11.51 0.18
N TYR A 76 4.90 -12.59 0.25
CA TYR A 76 4.40 -13.32 -0.92
C TYR A 76 3.05 -12.78 -1.44
N ALA A 77 2.39 -11.95 -0.66
CA ALA A 77 1.05 -11.45 -0.95
C ALA A 77 0.94 -10.68 -2.28
N PRO A 78 1.87 -9.77 -2.64
CA PRO A 78 1.75 -9.02 -3.90
C PRO A 78 1.68 -9.90 -5.14
N ASP A 79 2.42 -10.99 -5.18
CA ASP A 79 2.37 -11.96 -6.28
C ASP A 79 0.97 -12.58 -6.43
N LYS A 80 0.31 -12.86 -5.32
CA LYS A 80 -1.06 -13.39 -5.30
C LYS A 80 -2.10 -12.32 -5.61
N MET A 81 -1.93 -11.10 -5.10
CA MET A 81 -2.81 -9.97 -5.38
C MET A 81 -2.93 -9.68 -6.88
N ARG A 82 -1.84 -9.89 -7.63
CA ARG A 82 -1.79 -9.69 -9.10
C ARG A 82 -2.69 -10.63 -9.89
N LEU A 83 -3.15 -11.72 -9.29
CA LEU A 83 -4.10 -12.66 -9.89
C LEU A 83 -5.55 -12.15 -9.84
N HIS A 84 -5.82 -11.11 -9.08
CA HIS A 84 -7.17 -10.58 -8.85
C HIS A 84 -7.34 -9.21 -9.50
N GLN A 85 -8.12 -9.14 -10.57
CA GLN A 85 -8.35 -7.91 -11.32
C GLN A 85 -8.94 -6.80 -10.44
N SER A 86 -9.83 -7.15 -9.50
CA SER A 86 -10.42 -6.19 -8.56
C SER A 86 -9.38 -5.48 -7.69
N MET A 87 -8.31 -6.18 -7.27
CA MET A 87 -7.20 -5.59 -6.54
C MET A 87 -6.37 -4.65 -7.40
N ILE A 88 -6.11 -5.04 -8.64
CA ILE A 88 -5.37 -4.23 -9.62
C ILE A 88 -6.15 -2.95 -9.95
N ASP A 89 -7.43 -3.08 -10.24
CA ASP A 89 -8.28 -1.95 -10.59
C ASP A 89 -8.45 -0.98 -9.42
N LEU A 90 -8.63 -1.48 -8.20
CA LEU A 90 -8.72 -0.65 -7.00
C LEU A 90 -7.47 0.24 -6.82
N VAL A 91 -6.28 -0.32 -6.99
CA VAL A 91 -5.02 0.42 -6.89
C VAL A 91 -4.88 1.43 -8.03
N ARG A 92 -5.17 1.02 -9.28
CA ARG A 92 -5.11 1.89 -10.45
C ARG A 92 -6.05 3.08 -10.33
N ASP A 93 -7.31 2.83 -9.98
CA ASP A 93 -8.33 3.85 -9.90
C ASP A 93 -8.05 4.83 -8.76
N ALA A 94 -7.60 4.34 -7.62
CA ALA A 94 -7.18 5.17 -6.50
C ALA A 94 -5.99 6.07 -6.87
N TYR A 95 -4.98 5.53 -7.53
CA TYR A 95 -3.83 6.30 -8.00
C TYR A 95 -4.25 7.39 -8.98
N ASN A 96 -5.06 7.06 -10.00
CA ASN A 96 -5.54 7.99 -11.01
C ASN A 96 -6.46 9.08 -10.42
N SER A 97 -7.11 8.79 -9.31
CA SER A 97 -7.95 9.75 -8.56
C SER A 97 -7.14 10.61 -7.57
N GLY A 98 -5.81 10.53 -7.61
CA GLY A 98 -4.92 11.33 -6.75
C GLY A 98 -4.83 10.82 -5.30
N LYS A 99 -5.36 9.63 -5.01
CA LYS A 99 -5.23 9.01 -3.68
C LYS A 99 -3.80 8.56 -3.44
N ILE A 100 -3.37 8.51 -2.18
CA ILE A 100 -2.04 8.04 -1.81
C ILE A 100 -1.96 6.53 -1.99
N ILE A 101 -0.95 6.10 -2.73
CA ILE A 101 -0.59 4.68 -2.87
C ILE A 101 0.77 4.47 -2.23
N ALA A 102 0.83 3.61 -1.23
CA ALA A 102 2.03 3.32 -0.47
C ALA A 102 2.35 1.82 -0.51
N ALA A 103 3.48 1.45 -1.07
CA ALA A 103 3.88 0.05 -1.25
C ALA A 103 5.29 -0.20 -0.72
N ILE A 104 5.50 -1.31 -0.03
CA ILE A 104 6.77 -1.66 0.58
C ILE A 104 7.27 -3.03 0.12
N CYS A 105 8.59 -3.19 0.01
CA CYS A 105 9.28 -4.45 -0.25
C CYS A 105 8.89 -5.04 -1.61
N HIS A 106 8.14 -6.15 -1.65
CA HIS A 106 7.58 -6.74 -2.86
C HIS A 106 6.25 -6.08 -3.29
N GLY A 107 5.68 -5.22 -2.44
CA GLY A 107 4.42 -4.50 -2.74
C GLY A 107 4.38 -3.82 -4.11
N PRO A 108 5.46 -3.18 -4.58
CA PRO A 108 5.52 -2.56 -5.90
C PRO A 108 5.24 -3.49 -7.09
N GLN A 109 5.31 -4.80 -6.94
CA GLN A 109 4.87 -5.74 -7.99
C GLN A 109 3.41 -5.49 -8.39
N LEU A 110 2.54 -5.16 -7.43
CA LEU A 110 1.14 -4.81 -7.73
C LEU A 110 1.01 -3.49 -8.49
N LEU A 111 1.91 -2.54 -8.23
CA LEU A 111 1.95 -1.26 -8.96
C LEU A 111 2.30 -1.45 -10.44
N ILE A 112 3.15 -2.44 -10.75
CA ILE A 112 3.47 -2.83 -12.13
C ILE A 112 2.22 -3.34 -12.82
N SER A 113 1.47 -4.24 -12.18
CA SER A 113 0.22 -4.79 -12.72
C SER A 113 -0.86 -3.71 -12.89
N ALA A 114 -0.87 -2.71 -12.02
CA ALA A 114 -1.77 -1.55 -12.13
C ALA A 114 -1.35 -0.53 -13.20
N ASP A 115 -0.18 -0.71 -13.83
CA ASP A 115 0.37 0.18 -14.88
C ASP A 115 0.50 1.64 -14.43
N ILE A 116 1.06 1.86 -13.23
CA ILE A 116 1.19 3.20 -12.63
C ILE A 116 2.62 3.62 -12.31
N VAL A 117 3.62 2.85 -12.78
CA VAL A 117 5.04 3.10 -12.43
C VAL A 117 5.85 3.75 -13.53
N GLN A 118 5.37 3.80 -14.76
CA GLN A 118 6.12 4.33 -15.89
C GLN A 118 6.51 5.80 -15.65
N GLY A 119 7.82 6.09 -15.76
CA GLY A 119 8.39 7.41 -15.54
C GLY A 119 8.44 7.85 -14.08
N LYS A 120 8.03 7.01 -13.14
CA LYS A 120 8.01 7.32 -11.70
C LYS A 120 9.31 6.91 -11.02
N ARG A 121 9.76 7.74 -10.08
CA ARG A 121 10.82 7.36 -9.15
C ARG A 121 10.24 6.46 -8.08
N VAL A 122 10.83 5.30 -7.92
CA VAL A 122 10.36 4.26 -6.97
C VAL A 122 11.54 3.54 -6.34
N THR A 123 11.26 2.90 -5.22
CA THR A 123 12.12 1.89 -4.62
C THR A 123 11.33 0.63 -4.30
N SER A 124 12.03 -0.42 -3.91
CA SER A 124 11.45 -1.72 -3.56
C SER A 124 12.49 -2.60 -2.88
N TRP A 125 12.10 -3.81 -2.52
CA TRP A 125 13.06 -4.87 -2.31
C TRP A 125 13.94 -5.03 -3.56
N SER A 126 15.23 -5.25 -3.37
CA SER A 126 16.23 -5.19 -4.45
C SER A 126 15.96 -6.14 -5.62
N SER A 127 15.37 -7.32 -5.35
CA SER A 127 15.05 -8.28 -6.42
C SER A 127 13.96 -7.78 -7.38
N VAL A 128 13.10 -6.85 -6.95
CA VAL A 128 12.02 -6.26 -7.78
C VAL A 128 12.52 -5.08 -8.62
N ALA A 129 13.75 -4.62 -8.39
CA ALA A 129 14.31 -3.45 -9.09
C ALA A 129 14.32 -3.62 -10.62
N ILE A 130 14.70 -4.79 -11.12
CA ILE A 130 14.72 -5.08 -12.55
C ILE A 130 13.32 -5.06 -13.18
N ASP A 131 12.33 -5.59 -12.46
CA ASP A 131 10.96 -5.63 -12.93
C ASP A 131 10.38 -4.20 -13.04
N LEU A 132 10.67 -3.36 -12.06
CA LEU A 132 10.27 -1.95 -12.06
C LEU A 132 10.94 -1.17 -13.20
N ARG A 133 12.24 -1.36 -13.42
CA ARG A 133 12.95 -0.75 -14.56
C ARG A 133 12.37 -1.21 -15.90
N ASN A 134 12.07 -2.50 -16.04
CA ASN A 134 11.46 -3.03 -17.26
C ASN A 134 10.05 -2.49 -17.48
N ALA A 135 9.34 -2.12 -16.42
CA ALA A 135 8.04 -1.45 -16.48
C ALA A 135 8.16 0.09 -16.72
N GLY A 136 9.36 0.60 -16.93
CA GLY A 136 9.63 2.02 -17.24
C GLY A 136 9.80 2.92 -16.03
N ALA A 137 9.92 2.38 -14.81
CA ALA A 137 10.17 3.15 -13.60
C ALA A 137 11.66 3.54 -13.48
N ILE A 138 11.91 4.60 -12.72
CA ILE A 138 13.24 5.02 -12.29
C ILE A 138 13.46 4.49 -10.88
N TRP A 139 14.11 3.32 -10.78
CA TRP A 139 14.38 2.70 -9.49
C TRP A 139 15.60 3.31 -8.81
N VAL A 140 15.48 3.68 -7.55
CA VAL A 140 16.57 4.21 -6.73
C VAL A 140 16.67 3.43 -5.42
N ASN A 141 17.90 3.23 -4.93
CA ASN A 141 18.12 2.52 -3.67
C ASN A 141 18.10 3.49 -2.49
N GLU A 142 16.93 3.94 -2.13
CA GLU A 142 16.68 4.80 -0.97
C GLU A 142 15.66 4.13 -0.02
N PRO A 143 15.73 4.41 1.29
CA PRO A 143 14.79 3.81 2.26
C PRO A 143 13.33 4.04 1.93
N VAL A 144 12.98 5.26 1.53
CA VAL A 144 11.63 5.66 1.11
C VAL A 144 11.75 6.65 -0.04
N VAL A 145 10.94 6.46 -1.06
CA VAL A 145 10.83 7.36 -2.20
C VAL A 145 9.37 7.81 -2.33
N GLN A 146 9.17 9.11 -2.44
CA GLN A 146 7.87 9.70 -2.75
C GLN A 146 7.96 10.40 -4.10
N ASP A 147 7.06 10.06 -5.01
CA ASP A 147 6.87 10.72 -6.30
C ASP A 147 5.37 11.02 -6.46
N GLY A 148 4.99 12.28 -6.26
CA GLY A 148 3.59 12.67 -6.21
C GLY A 148 2.82 11.93 -5.11
N ASN A 149 1.75 11.26 -5.49
CA ASN A 149 0.93 10.45 -4.59
C ASN A 149 1.40 8.98 -4.43
N LEU A 150 2.55 8.64 -5.01
CA LEU A 150 3.15 7.31 -4.90
C LEU A 150 4.29 7.32 -3.87
N ILE A 151 4.21 6.44 -2.88
CA ILE A 151 5.20 6.26 -1.82
C ILE A 151 5.67 4.81 -1.82
N THR A 152 6.98 4.59 -1.92
CA THR A 152 7.56 3.24 -1.91
C THR A 152 8.69 3.13 -0.89
N ALA A 153 8.90 1.93 -0.35
CA ALA A 153 9.96 1.61 0.59
C ALA A 153 10.53 0.20 0.32
N ARG A 154 11.70 -0.11 0.85
CA ARG A 154 12.47 -1.31 0.46
C ARG A 154 12.19 -2.55 1.29
N LYS A 155 12.07 -2.41 2.60
CA LYS A 155 12.14 -3.55 3.54
C LYS A 155 11.62 -3.17 4.93
N PRO A 156 11.41 -4.15 5.83
CA PRO A 156 10.90 -3.88 7.19
C PRO A 156 11.68 -2.84 7.99
N ALA A 157 13.00 -2.76 7.83
CA ALA A 157 13.82 -1.74 8.53
C ALA A 157 13.44 -0.30 8.15
N ASP A 158 12.82 -0.09 7.00
CA ASP A 158 12.42 1.22 6.51
C ASP A 158 10.99 1.62 6.94
N ILE A 159 10.26 0.74 7.63
CA ILE A 159 8.85 0.97 8.04
C ILE A 159 8.66 2.26 8.84
N PRO A 160 9.52 2.62 9.82
CA PRO A 160 9.32 3.86 10.57
C PRO A 160 9.28 5.10 9.67
N LYS A 161 10.22 5.20 8.71
CA LYS A 161 10.26 6.29 7.75
C LYS A 161 9.09 6.22 6.75
N PHE A 162 8.74 5.02 6.31
CA PHE A 162 7.59 4.77 5.43
C PHE A 162 6.29 5.26 6.08
N ASN A 163 6.01 4.87 7.32
CA ASN A 163 4.82 5.30 8.06
C ASN A 163 4.78 6.83 8.23
N LYS A 164 5.91 7.43 8.60
CA LYS A 164 6.02 8.89 8.74
C LYS A 164 5.67 9.59 7.43
N THR A 165 6.25 9.14 6.32
CA THR A 165 6.00 9.73 4.99
C THR A 165 4.53 9.64 4.58
N ILE A 166 3.87 8.50 4.83
CA ILE A 166 2.44 8.32 4.56
C ILE A 166 1.61 9.32 5.37
N ILE A 167 1.88 9.42 6.68
CA ILE A 167 1.12 10.31 7.57
C ILE A 167 1.32 11.77 7.19
N GLU A 168 2.54 12.19 6.85
CA GLU A 168 2.84 13.54 6.39
C GLU A 168 2.13 13.86 5.08
N ALA A 169 2.13 12.93 4.12
CA ALA A 169 1.41 13.09 2.85
C ALA A 169 -0.11 13.21 3.06
N LEU A 170 -0.68 12.41 3.96
CA LEU A 170 -2.09 12.51 4.32
C LEU A 170 -2.43 13.84 4.98
N ARG A 171 -1.58 14.34 5.87
CA ARG A 171 -1.76 15.65 6.50
C ARG A 171 -1.69 16.79 5.49
N ALA A 172 -0.81 16.70 4.50
CA ALA A 172 -0.69 17.71 3.46
C ALA A 172 -1.96 17.83 2.60
N ILE A 173 -2.66 16.71 2.37
CA ILE A 173 -3.86 16.67 1.53
C ILE A 173 -5.13 16.95 2.36
N TYR A 174 -5.23 16.40 3.56
CA TYR A 174 -6.46 16.36 4.35
C TYR A 174 -6.38 17.10 5.68
N GLY A 175 -5.19 17.58 6.08
CA GLY A 175 -4.95 18.21 7.38
C GLY A 175 -5.34 19.68 7.49
N THR A 176 -5.73 20.33 6.41
CA THR A 176 -6.02 21.77 6.34
C THR A 176 -7.47 22.16 6.65
N SER A 177 -8.31 21.21 7.05
CA SER A 177 -9.76 21.45 7.27
C SER A 177 -10.12 21.80 8.74
N ALA A 178 -9.16 22.08 9.63
CA ALA A 178 -9.44 22.24 11.05
C ALA A 178 -8.99 23.57 11.66
N ASP A 179 -8.68 24.59 10.86
CA ASP A 179 -8.38 25.94 11.36
C ASP A 179 -9.05 27.01 10.45
N THR A 180 -10.37 27.10 10.52
CA THR A 180 -11.13 28.34 10.22
C THR A 180 -12.35 28.42 11.12
#